data_610752db4987c17963d866f44d2017f0
#
_entry.id   610752db4987c17963d866f44d2017f0
#
_cell.length_a   1.000
_cell.length_b   1.000
_cell.length_c   1.000
_cell.angle_alpha   90.00
_cell.angle_beta   90.00
_cell.angle_gamma   90.00
#
_symmetry.space_group_name_H-M   'P 1'
#
loop_
_entity.id
_entity.type
_entity.pdbx_description
1 polymer ?
#
loop_
_entity_poly.entity_id
_entity_poly.type
_entity_poly.pdbx_seq_one_letter_code
_entity_poly.pdbx_strand_id
1 'polypeptide(L)'
;FIGMSGSGFKVGLAIASYEWMGALTLIIVGKYFLPIFIEKGLYTIPEFVEKRFSTNLKTILAVFWIALYVFVNLASVLYLGSLALETIMGVPMMYGAFGLAAFAAAYSLYGGLSAVAWTDVIQVIFLTIGGLVTTYLALNTVSGGAGFMEGMTRIMDEAPERFAMILDKTHPEYVSLPGIGVLVGGMWVANLYYWGFNQYIIQRTLAAKSLRESQKGILLAAGIKLILPIIVVIPGIAAYVMINDPAILASLGDAAQENMPSME
;
A
#
# COMPACT_ATOMS: atom_id res chain seq x y z
N PHE A 1 4.49 -0.29 1.18
CA PHE A 1 5.29 0.61 2.04
C PHE A 1 6.29 1.41 1.22
N ILE A 2 7.32 0.79 0.64
CA ILE A 2 8.40 1.50 -0.08
C ILE A 2 7.85 2.45 -1.16
N GLY A 3 6.97 1.96 -2.05
CA GLY A 3 6.42 2.79 -3.13
C GLY A 3 5.58 3.97 -2.62
N MET A 4 4.79 3.78 -1.56
CA MET A 4 3.97 4.85 -0.99
C MET A 4 4.82 5.86 -0.17
N SER A 5 5.89 5.40 0.49
CA SER A 5 6.85 6.29 1.13
C SER A 5 7.60 7.14 0.09
N GLY A 6 8.02 6.53 -1.02
CA GLY A 6 8.57 7.26 -2.16
C GLY A 6 7.59 8.27 -2.78
N SER A 7 6.30 7.92 -2.83
CA SER A 7 5.26 8.89 -3.22
C SER A 7 5.07 10.00 -2.18
N GLY A 8 5.19 9.69 -0.88
CA GLY A 8 5.22 10.69 0.19
C GLY A 8 6.35 11.70 0.02
N PHE A 9 7.54 11.24 -0.40
CA PHE A 9 8.67 12.07 -0.73
C PHE A 9 8.37 12.99 -1.93
N LYS A 10 7.78 12.49 -3.01
CA LYS A 10 7.51 13.24 -4.24
C LYS A 10 6.27 14.13 -4.17
N VAL A 11 5.17 13.58 -3.67
CA VAL A 11 3.83 14.16 -3.72
C VAL A 11 3.39 14.72 -2.37
N GLY A 12 3.97 14.22 -1.27
CA GLY A 12 3.55 14.57 0.08
C GLY A 12 2.29 13.86 0.55
N LEU A 13 1.53 14.48 1.46
CA LEU A 13 0.37 13.89 2.13
C LEU A 13 -0.81 13.64 1.18
N ALA A 14 -0.86 14.29 0.02
CA ALA A 14 -1.92 14.07 -0.97
C ALA A 14 -2.07 12.61 -1.36
N ILE A 15 -0.98 11.81 -1.34
CA ILE A 15 -1.03 10.37 -1.63
C ILE A 15 -1.85 9.58 -0.59
N ALA A 16 -2.01 10.09 0.62
CA ALA A 16 -2.84 9.48 1.67
C ALA A 16 -4.30 9.34 1.27
N SER A 17 -4.76 10.16 0.33
CA SER A 17 -6.12 10.09 -0.22
C SER A 17 -6.46 8.70 -0.77
N TYR A 18 -5.48 7.96 -1.35
CA TYR A 18 -5.69 6.58 -1.80
C TYR A 18 -6.09 5.65 -0.64
N GLU A 19 -5.41 5.76 0.49
CA GLU A 19 -5.68 4.92 1.66
C GLU A 19 -7.00 5.30 2.33
N TRP A 20 -7.28 6.58 2.49
CA TRP A 20 -8.51 7.07 3.12
C TRP A 20 -9.76 6.78 2.26
N MET A 21 -9.67 6.96 0.95
CA MET A 21 -10.74 6.53 0.06
C MET A 21 -10.90 5.01 0.01
N GLY A 22 -9.78 4.27 0.10
CA GLY A 22 -9.80 2.81 0.28
C GLY A 22 -10.54 2.40 1.55
N ALA A 23 -10.34 3.09 2.67
CA ALA A 23 -11.06 2.85 3.92
C ALA A 23 -12.58 3.06 3.77
N LEU A 24 -12.99 4.16 3.16
CA LEU A 24 -14.41 4.44 2.88
C LEU A 24 -15.01 3.40 1.94
N THR A 25 -14.29 3.03 0.91
CA THR A 25 -14.71 2.00 -0.06
C THR A 25 -14.88 0.63 0.60
N LEU A 26 -13.97 0.24 1.50
CA LEU A 26 -14.10 -1.00 2.27
C LEU A 26 -15.40 -1.03 3.08
N ILE A 27 -15.79 0.07 3.71
CA ILE A 27 -17.06 0.18 4.45
C ILE A 27 -18.25 -0.02 3.48
N ILE A 28 -18.22 0.60 2.29
CA ILE A 28 -19.25 0.44 1.27
C ILE A 28 -19.32 -1.03 0.81
N VAL A 29 -18.18 -1.64 0.51
CA VAL A 29 -18.09 -3.05 0.10
C VAL A 29 -18.63 -3.97 1.18
N GLY A 30 -18.21 -3.78 2.44
CA GLY A 30 -18.65 -4.60 3.57
C GLY A 30 -20.15 -4.47 3.86
N LYS A 31 -20.73 -3.31 3.63
CA LYS A 31 -22.15 -3.05 3.90
C LYS A 31 -23.08 -3.51 2.77
N TYR A 32 -22.70 -3.28 1.51
CA TYR A 32 -23.60 -3.46 0.38
C TYR A 32 -23.24 -4.64 -0.53
N PHE A 33 -21.97 -4.85 -0.84
CA PHE A 33 -21.57 -5.89 -1.80
C PHE A 33 -21.36 -7.25 -1.15
N LEU A 34 -20.71 -7.27 0.00
CA LEU A 34 -20.38 -8.52 0.70
C LEU A 34 -21.62 -9.35 1.08
N PRO A 35 -22.72 -8.77 1.60
CA PRO A 35 -23.95 -9.53 1.84
C PRO A 35 -24.46 -10.21 0.57
N ILE A 36 -24.48 -9.51 -0.57
CA ILE A 36 -24.93 -10.04 -1.85
C ILE A 36 -24.06 -11.23 -2.28
N PHE A 37 -22.74 -11.11 -2.17
CA PHE A 37 -21.83 -12.19 -2.57
C PHE A 37 -22.04 -13.45 -1.70
N ILE A 38 -22.15 -13.28 -0.39
CA ILE A 38 -22.33 -14.41 0.55
C ILE A 38 -23.71 -15.04 0.41
N GLU A 39 -24.78 -14.26 0.33
CA GLU A 39 -26.16 -14.76 0.15
C GLU A 39 -26.35 -15.51 -1.17
N LYS A 40 -25.67 -15.08 -2.23
CA LYS A 40 -25.70 -15.74 -3.55
C LYS A 40 -24.72 -16.90 -3.67
N GLY A 41 -23.97 -17.22 -2.61
CA GLY A 41 -22.97 -18.29 -2.62
C GLY A 41 -21.86 -18.06 -3.65
N LEU A 42 -21.40 -16.81 -3.80
CA LEU A 42 -20.35 -16.45 -4.74
C LEU A 42 -19.00 -16.51 -4.04
N TYR A 43 -18.13 -17.38 -4.50
CA TYR A 43 -16.77 -17.53 -3.97
C TYR A 43 -15.72 -16.80 -4.80
N THR A 44 -16.04 -16.50 -6.04
CA THR A 44 -15.12 -15.82 -6.96
C THR A 44 -15.84 -14.75 -7.79
N ILE A 45 -15.11 -13.70 -8.16
CA ILE A 45 -15.65 -12.66 -9.04
C ILE A 45 -15.92 -13.18 -10.46
N PRO A 46 -15.09 -14.05 -11.07
CA PRO A 46 -15.46 -14.70 -12.33
C PRO A 46 -16.78 -15.46 -12.26
N GLU A 47 -17.09 -16.11 -11.13
CA GLU A 47 -18.40 -16.78 -10.92
C GLU A 47 -19.56 -15.77 -10.89
N PHE A 48 -19.37 -14.61 -10.26
CA PHE A 48 -20.35 -13.52 -10.32
C PHE A 48 -20.63 -13.09 -11.75
N VAL A 49 -19.57 -12.94 -12.56
CA VAL A 49 -19.71 -12.56 -13.98
C VAL A 49 -20.41 -13.63 -14.79
N GLU A 50 -20.14 -14.91 -14.50
CA GLU A 50 -20.85 -16.05 -15.14
C GLU A 50 -22.35 -15.98 -14.88
N LYS A 51 -22.74 -15.85 -13.60
CA LYS A 51 -24.15 -15.80 -13.20
C LYS A 51 -24.90 -14.57 -13.74
N ARG A 52 -24.19 -13.49 -13.99
CA ARG A 52 -24.76 -12.22 -14.48
C ARG A 52 -24.81 -12.12 -16.00
N PHE A 53 -23.82 -12.68 -16.70
CA PHE A 53 -23.61 -12.50 -18.13
C PHE A 53 -23.50 -13.84 -18.88
N SER A 54 -22.29 -14.47 -18.90
CA SER A 54 -22.07 -15.73 -19.61
C SER A 54 -20.79 -16.44 -19.16
N THR A 55 -20.73 -17.76 -19.43
CA THR A 55 -19.55 -18.60 -19.18
C THR A 55 -18.34 -18.14 -20.03
N ASN A 56 -18.58 -17.69 -21.26
CA ASN A 56 -17.49 -17.20 -22.10
C ASN A 56 -16.84 -15.97 -21.51
N LEU A 57 -17.61 -15.03 -20.99
CA LEU A 57 -17.10 -13.81 -20.36
C LEU A 57 -16.34 -14.13 -19.07
N LYS A 58 -16.82 -15.08 -18.26
CA LYS A 58 -16.10 -15.62 -17.09
C LYS A 58 -14.72 -16.11 -17.50
N THR A 59 -14.65 -16.95 -18.54
CA THR A 59 -13.38 -17.55 -18.97
C THR A 59 -12.38 -16.50 -19.47
N ILE A 60 -12.84 -15.57 -20.29
CA ILE A 60 -12.00 -14.46 -20.78
C ILE A 60 -11.46 -13.63 -19.59
N LEU A 61 -12.33 -13.27 -18.66
CA LEU A 61 -11.95 -12.49 -17.48
C LEU A 61 -10.96 -13.25 -16.59
N ALA A 62 -11.19 -14.55 -16.38
CA ALA A 62 -10.30 -15.38 -15.56
C ALA A 62 -8.90 -15.47 -16.18
N VAL A 63 -8.80 -15.71 -17.49
CA VAL A 63 -7.52 -15.76 -18.21
C VAL A 63 -6.81 -14.40 -18.15
N PHE A 64 -7.55 -13.30 -18.40
CA PHE A 64 -7.00 -11.96 -18.31
C PHE A 64 -6.45 -11.66 -16.91
N TRP A 65 -7.17 -12.01 -15.85
CA TRP A 65 -6.72 -11.77 -14.49
C TRP A 65 -5.53 -12.62 -14.09
N ILE A 66 -5.49 -13.91 -14.50
CA ILE A 66 -4.32 -14.76 -14.28
C ILE A 66 -3.09 -14.12 -14.92
N ALA A 67 -3.20 -13.71 -16.18
CA ALA A 67 -2.09 -13.03 -16.87
C ALA A 67 -1.67 -11.74 -16.12
N LEU A 68 -2.61 -10.91 -15.72
CA LEU A 68 -2.33 -9.67 -14.97
C LEU A 68 -1.67 -9.97 -13.61
N TYR A 69 -2.12 -10.99 -12.88
CA TYR A 69 -1.52 -11.33 -11.59
C TYR A 69 -0.12 -11.89 -11.74
N VAL A 70 0.14 -12.71 -12.76
CA VAL A 70 1.47 -13.30 -12.98
C VAL A 70 2.45 -12.25 -13.53
N PHE A 71 2.10 -11.57 -14.62
CA PHE A 71 3.04 -10.71 -15.34
C PHE A 71 3.15 -9.29 -14.79
N VAL A 72 2.16 -8.82 -14.05
CA VAL A 72 2.19 -7.47 -13.48
C VAL A 72 2.33 -7.53 -11.96
N ASN A 73 1.37 -8.11 -11.24
CA ASN A 73 1.37 -8.03 -9.78
C ASN A 73 2.53 -8.81 -9.16
N LEU A 74 2.69 -10.08 -9.53
CA LEU A 74 3.76 -10.92 -8.97
C LEU A 74 5.13 -10.39 -9.35
N ALA A 75 5.33 -10.00 -10.61
CA ALA A 75 6.58 -9.41 -11.07
C ALA A 75 6.93 -8.13 -10.28
N SER A 76 5.95 -7.22 -10.10
CA SER A 76 6.15 -5.98 -9.34
C SER A 76 6.47 -6.23 -7.86
N VAL A 77 5.78 -7.18 -7.23
CA VAL A 77 6.01 -7.52 -5.81
C VAL A 77 7.39 -8.16 -5.62
N LEU A 78 7.79 -9.08 -6.50
CA LEU A 78 9.12 -9.71 -6.46
C LEU A 78 10.22 -8.68 -6.72
N TYR A 79 10.03 -7.78 -7.68
CA TYR A 79 10.96 -6.70 -7.96
C TYR A 79 11.17 -5.80 -6.74
N LEU A 80 10.10 -5.25 -6.16
CA LEU A 80 10.19 -4.37 -5.00
C LEU A 80 10.75 -5.09 -3.75
N GLY A 81 10.36 -6.35 -3.54
CA GLY A 81 10.89 -7.15 -2.44
C GLY A 81 12.37 -7.46 -2.59
N SER A 82 12.82 -7.82 -3.79
CA SER A 82 14.24 -8.10 -4.07
C SER A 82 15.09 -6.83 -4.03
N LEU A 83 14.56 -5.69 -4.47
CA LEU A 83 15.22 -4.39 -4.33
C LEU A 83 15.45 -4.03 -2.87
N ALA A 84 14.47 -4.27 -2.01
CA ALA A 84 14.64 -4.06 -0.57
C ALA A 84 15.71 -4.97 0.04
N LEU A 85 15.76 -6.25 -0.36
CA LEU A 85 16.82 -7.18 0.08
C LEU A 85 18.20 -6.76 -0.41
N GLU A 86 18.31 -6.29 -1.64
CA GLU A 86 19.56 -5.79 -2.21
C GLU A 86 20.05 -4.55 -1.44
N THR A 87 19.16 -3.56 -1.23
CA THR A 87 19.51 -2.31 -0.57
C THR A 87 19.87 -2.48 0.91
N ILE A 88 19.16 -3.36 1.63
CA ILE A 88 19.34 -3.51 3.09
C ILE A 88 20.35 -4.58 3.43
N MET A 89 20.36 -5.70 2.70
CA MET A 89 21.14 -6.88 3.03
C MET A 89 22.28 -7.16 2.03
N GLY A 90 22.39 -6.40 0.95
CA GLY A 90 23.39 -6.64 -0.09
C GLY A 90 23.16 -7.92 -0.91
N VAL A 91 21.97 -8.52 -0.85
CA VAL A 91 21.64 -9.73 -1.62
C VAL A 91 21.35 -9.35 -3.05
N PRO A 92 22.09 -9.87 -4.06
CA PRO A 92 21.81 -9.52 -5.45
C PRO A 92 20.36 -9.78 -5.83
N MET A 93 19.75 -8.82 -6.54
CA MET A 93 18.30 -8.78 -6.86
C MET A 93 17.75 -10.12 -7.38
N MET A 94 18.49 -10.80 -8.28
CA MET A 94 18.05 -12.07 -8.85
C MET A 94 17.88 -13.17 -7.80
N TYR A 95 18.85 -13.30 -6.87
CA TYR A 95 18.76 -14.28 -5.79
C TYR A 95 17.66 -13.90 -4.79
N GLY A 96 17.49 -12.62 -4.51
CA GLY A 96 16.39 -12.11 -3.69
C GLY A 96 15.03 -12.47 -4.29
N ALA A 97 14.82 -12.23 -5.59
CA ALA A 97 13.57 -12.54 -6.29
C ALA A 97 13.26 -14.05 -6.29
N PHE A 98 14.24 -14.91 -6.63
CA PHE A 98 14.03 -16.36 -6.58
C PHE A 98 13.82 -16.89 -5.17
N GLY A 99 14.53 -16.36 -4.18
CA GLY A 99 14.36 -16.74 -2.78
C GLY A 99 12.96 -16.40 -2.26
N LEU A 100 12.49 -15.17 -2.52
CA LEU A 100 11.15 -14.72 -2.16
C LEU A 100 10.07 -15.55 -2.87
N ALA A 101 10.23 -15.81 -4.15
CA ALA A 101 9.28 -16.63 -4.93
C ALA A 101 9.22 -18.06 -4.41
N ALA A 102 10.36 -18.70 -4.17
CA ALA A 102 10.43 -20.06 -3.65
C ALA A 102 9.82 -20.16 -2.25
N PHE A 103 10.14 -19.23 -1.36
CA PHE A 103 9.57 -19.17 -0.02
C PHE A 103 8.06 -18.98 -0.05
N ALA A 104 7.56 -18.02 -0.85
CA ALA A 104 6.12 -17.78 -0.99
C ALA A 104 5.39 -18.98 -1.59
N ALA A 105 5.97 -19.63 -2.61
CA ALA A 105 5.41 -20.83 -3.21
C ALA A 105 5.36 -21.99 -2.19
N ALA A 106 6.42 -22.21 -1.42
CA ALA A 106 6.50 -23.30 -0.45
C ALA A 106 5.36 -23.22 0.58
N TYR A 107 5.18 -22.09 1.28
CA TYR A 107 4.13 -22.01 2.29
C TYR A 107 2.72 -21.94 1.69
N SER A 108 2.57 -21.34 0.50
CA SER A 108 1.27 -21.24 -0.17
C SER A 108 0.79 -22.60 -0.70
N LEU A 109 1.68 -23.40 -1.30
CA LEU A 109 1.36 -24.74 -1.78
C LEU A 109 1.04 -25.71 -0.64
N TYR A 110 1.75 -25.60 0.48
CA TYR A 110 1.57 -26.51 1.62
C TYR A 110 0.35 -26.14 2.46
N GLY A 111 0.13 -24.88 2.75
CA GLY A 111 -0.89 -24.44 3.70
C GLY A 111 -2.10 -23.73 3.07
N GLY A 112 -2.09 -23.49 1.77
CA GLY A 112 -3.19 -22.86 1.04
C GLY A 112 -3.58 -21.49 1.60
N LEU A 113 -4.84 -21.09 1.40
CA LEU A 113 -5.36 -19.79 1.81
C LEU A 113 -5.28 -19.55 3.33
N SER A 114 -5.40 -20.61 4.14
CA SER A 114 -5.31 -20.52 5.60
C SER A 114 -3.91 -20.10 6.06
N ALA A 115 -2.86 -20.72 5.52
CA ALA A 115 -1.49 -20.36 5.85
C ALA A 115 -1.16 -18.92 5.40
N VAL A 116 -1.62 -18.55 4.20
CA VAL A 116 -1.46 -17.17 3.70
C VAL A 116 -2.14 -16.17 4.63
N ALA A 117 -3.36 -16.45 5.09
CA ALA A 117 -4.07 -15.55 6.01
C ALA A 117 -3.33 -15.37 7.35
N TRP A 118 -2.73 -16.44 7.91
CA TRP A 118 -1.93 -16.34 9.12
C TRP A 118 -0.62 -15.58 8.90
N THR A 119 0.06 -15.80 7.79
CA THR A 119 1.28 -15.03 7.47
C THR A 119 0.97 -13.56 7.25
N ASP A 120 -0.17 -13.22 6.61
CA ASP A 120 -0.64 -11.84 6.46
C ASP A 120 -0.80 -11.14 7.83
N VAL A 121 -1.39 -11.82 8.83
CA VAL A 121 -1.55 -11.25 10.19
C VAL A 121 -0.19 -10.92 10.81
N ILE A 122 0.74 -11.88 10.76
CA ILE A 122 2.09 -11.69 11.29
C ILE A 122 2.80 -10.53 10.56
N GLN A 123 2.71 -10.49 9.23
CA GLN A 123 3.32 -9.45 8.41
C GLN A 123 2.74 -8.06 8.72
N VAL A 124 1.42 -7.93 8.90
CA VAL A 124 0.80 -6.64 9.27
C VAL A 124 1.27 -6.15 10.62
N ILE A 125 1.44 -7.03 11.61
CA ILE A 125 1.99 -6.66 12.92
C ILE A 125 3.41 -6.11 12.78
N PHE A 126 4.30 -6.85 12.09
CA PHE A 126 5.68 -6.41 11.88
C PHE A 126 5.77 -5.13 11.05
N LEU A 127 4.96 -4.99 10.00
CA LEU A 127 4.90 -3.79 9.18
C LEU A 127 4.43 -2.56 9.98
N THR A 128 3.43 -2.74 10.83
CA THR A 128 2.91 -1.65 11.67
C THR A 128 3.95 -1.20 12.68
N ILE A 129 4.56 -2.14 13.41
CA ILE A 129 5.59 -1.83 14.41
C ILE A 129 6.82 -1.22 13.71
N GLY A 130 7.33 -1.86 12.67
CA GLY A 130 8.48 -1.38 11.91
C GLY A 130 8.25 0.00 11.30
N GLY A 131 7.06 0.24 10.74
CA GLY A 131 6.69 1.54 10.20
C GLY A 131 6.59 2.64 11.27
N LEU A 132 6.04 2.33 12.45
CA LEU A 132 6.01 3.28 13.58
C LEU A 132 7.43 3.61 14.08
N VAL A 133 8.30 2.59 14.19
CA VAL A 133 9.71 2.79 14.56
C VAL A 133 10.42 3.66 13.51
N THR A 134 10.25 3.36 12.23
CA THR A 134 10.85 4.14 11.15
C THR A 134 10.36 5.59 11.17
N THR A 135 9.04 5.80 11.36
CA THR A 135 8.46 7.15 11.48
C THR A 135 9.06 7.90 12.66
N TYR A 136 9.15 7.25 13.82
CA TYR A 136 9.76 7.85 15.00
C TYR A 136 11.23 8.22 14.76
N LEU A 137 12.02 7.31 14.21
CA LEU A 137 13.43 7.55 13.91
C LEU A 137 13.62 8.67 12.91
N ALA A 138 12.83 8.69 11.83
CA ALA A 138 12.89 9.74 10.81
C ALA A 138 12.59 11.12 11.42
N LEU A 139 11.51 11.25 12.18
CA LEU A 139 11.17 12.52 12.83
C LEU A 139 12.17 12.93 13.92
N ASN A 140 12.68 11.97 14.67
CA ASN A 140 13.74 12.24 15.67
C ASN A 140 15.04 12.74 15.00
N THR A 141 15.38 12.20 13.83
CA THR A 141 16.55 12.67 13.04
C THR A 141 16.31 14.09 12.53
N VAL A 142 15.13 14.37 11.98
CA VAL A 142 14.77 15.72 11.53
C VAL A 142 14.85 16.73 12.65
N SER A 143 14.41 16.37 13.86
CA SER A 143 14.45 17.26 15.04
C SER A 143 15.84 17.39 15.68
N GLY A 144 16.88 16.72 15.17
CA GLY A 144 18.19 16.69 15.81
C GLY A 144 18.20 15.97 17.17
N GLY A 145 17.28 15.02 17.38
CA GLY A 145 17.15 14.27 18.63
C GLY A 145 16.15 14.83 19.65
N ALA A 146 15.41 15.90 19.31
CA ALA A 146 14.39 16.50 20.18
C ALA A 146 13.07 15.71 20.27
N GLY A 147 12.91 14.64 19.46
CA GLY A 147 11.81 13.69 19.53
C GLY A 147 10.73 13.89 18.46
N PHE A 148 9.70 13.03 18.55
CA PHE A 148 8.65 12.90 17.56
C PHE A 148 7.86 14.20 17.30
N MET A 149 7.44 14.89 18.35
CA MET A 149 6.58 16.09 18.21
C MET A 149 7.32 17.25 17.58
N GLU A 150 8.57 17.47 17.99
CA GLU A 150 9.43 18.50 17.41
C GLU A 150 9.75 18.19 15.95
N GLY A 151 10.04 16.92 15.64
CA GLY A 151 10.23 16.49 14.26
C GLY A 151 8.99 16.69 13.39
N MET A 152 7.81 16.43 13.93
CA MET A 152 6.55 16.66 13.23
C MET A 152 6.31 18.15 12.97
N THR A 153 6.54 19.01 13.97
CA THR A 153 6.42 20.47 13.80
C THR A 153 7.39 20.94 12.73
N ARG A 154 8.64 20.51 12.79
CA ARG A 154 9.68 20.92 11.86
C ARG A 154 9.36 20.55 10.40
N ILE A 155 8.89 19.34 10.12
CA ILE A 155 8.52 18.96 8.75
C ILE A 155 7.30 19.74 8.25
N MET A 156 6.39 20.15 9.14
CA MET A 156 5.23 20.99 8.77
C MET A 156 5.64 22.42 8.48
N ASP A 157 6.65 22.96 9.16
CA ASP A 157 7.14 24.32 8.99
C ASP A 157 8.10 24.44 7.78
N GLU A 158 8.96 23.43 7.57
CA GLU A 158 9.96 23.46 6.48
C GLU A 158 9.42 22.99 5.12
N ALA A 159 8.37 22.16 5.12
CA ALA A 159 7.76 21.65 3.89
C ALA A 159 6.22 21.71 3.93
N PRO A 160 5.60 22.89 4.17
CA PRO A 160 4.15 23.02 4.29
C PRO A 160 3.40 22.58 3.03
N GLU A 161 4.01 22.74 1.84
CA GLU A 161 3.44 22.30 0.58
C GLU A 161 3.26 20.77 0.51
N ARG A 162 4.06 19.98 1.25
CA ARG A 162 3.96 18.51 1.32
C ARG A 162 2.75 18.03 2.15
N PHE A 163 2.10 18.94 2.86
CA PHE A 163 0.88 18.63 3.63
C PHE A 163 -0.41 19.00 2.89
N ALA A 164 -0.30 19.57 1.68
CA ALA A 164 -1.47 19.81 0.84
C ALA A 164 -2.12 18.48 0.41
N MET A 165 -3.42 18.34 0.68
CA MET A 165 -4.18 17.14 0.30
C MET A 165 -4.64 17.16 -1.16
N ILE A 166 -4.71 18.33 -1.76
CA ILE A 166 -5.13 18.55 -3.15
C ILE A 166 -4.01 19.32 -3.82
N LEU A 167 -3.41 18.73 -4.83
CA LEU A 167 -2.32 19.36 -5.57
C LEU A 167 -2.86 20.50 -6.44
N ASP A 168 -2.11 21.60 -6.46
CA ASP A 168 -2.33 22.69 -7.42
C ASP A 168 -1.91 22.25 -8.83
N LYS A 169 -2.50 22.87 -9.85
CA LYS A 169 -2.19 22.60 -11.26
C LYS A 169 -0.73 22.91 -11.64
N THR A 170 -0.08 23.73 -10.87
CA THR A 170 1.34 24.09 -11.04
C THR A 170 2.31 23.09 -10.44
N HIS A 171 1.80 22.14 -9.61
CA HIS A 171 2.64 21.15 -8.96
C HIS A 171 3.23 20.18 -10.00
N PRO A 172 4.53 19.83 -9.97
CA PRO A 172 5.16 18.92 -10.93
C PRO A 172 4.45 17.57 -11.03
N GLU A 173 4.00 17.04 -9.90
CA GLU A 173 3.32 15.74 -9.77
C GLU A 173 1.78 15.84 -9.97
N TYR A 174 1.26 16.97 -10.45
CA TYR A 174 -0.19 17.12 -10.67
C TYR A 174 -0.75 16.08 -11.64
N VAL A 175 0.04 15.64 -12.63
CA VAL A 175 -0.36 14.60 -13.58
C VAL A 175 -0.53 13.25 -12.90
N SER A 176 0.29 12.96 -11.89
CA SER A 176 0.24 11.71 -11.13
C SER A 176 -0.98 11.64 -10.19
N LEU A 177 -1.42 12.79 -9.66
CA LEU A 177 -2.59 12.91 -8.78
C LEU A 177 -3.37 14.19 -9.11
N PRO A 178 -4.15 14.22 -10.21
CA PRO A 178 -4.76 15.45 -10.73
C PRO A 178 -5.94 15.95 -9.88
N GLY A 179 -5.63 16.50 -8.73
CA GLY A 179 -6.51 17.33 -7.91
C GLY A 179 -7.86 16.70 -7.54
N ILE A 180 -8.87 17.55 -7.39
CA ILE A 180 -10.19 17.16 -6.92
C ILE A 180 -10.93 16.22 -7.88
N GLY A 181 -10.64 16.28 -9.17
CA GLY A 181 -11.30 15.45 -10.19
C GLY A 181 -11.01 13.95 -9.99
N VAL A 182 -9.82 13.60 -9.54
CA VAL A 182 -9.46 12.23 -9.18
C VAL A 182 -10.18 11.78 -7.93
N LEU A 183 -10.23 12.64 -6.91
CA LEU A 183 -10.89 12.34 -5.63
C LEU A 183 -12.40 12.08 -5.80
N VAL A 184 -13.07 12.89 -6.61
CA VAL A 184 -14.54 12.79 -6.82
C VAL A 184 -14.89 11.71 -7.85
N GLY A 185 -14.02 11.44 -8.82
CA GLY A 185 -14.29 10.54 -9.96
C GLY A 185 -13.48 9.27 -9.97
N GLY A 186 -12.31 9.31 -10.61
CA GLY A 186 -11.54 8.12 -10.96
C GLY A 186 -11.10 7.25 -9.79
N MET A 187 -10.78 7.86 -8.66
CA MET A 187 -10.33 7.14 -7.47
C MET A 187 -11.43 6.26 -6.85
N TRP A 188 -12.70 6.65 -6.93
CA TRP A 188 -13.82 5.81 -6.50
C TRP A 188 -13.93 4.55 -7.36
N VAL A 189 -13.82 4.69 -8.68
CA VAL A 189 -13.86 3.55 -9.61
C VAL A 189 -12.71 2.59 -9.32
N ALA A 190 -11.49 3.11 -9.19
CA ALA A 190 -10.32 2.31 -8.90
C ALA A 190 -10.42 1.59 -7.54
N ASN A 191 -10.84 2.28 -6.49
CA ASN A 191 -10.98 1.69 -5.16
C ASN A 191 -12.14 0.68 -5.08
N LEU A 192 -13.29 0.94 -5.70
CA LEU A 192 -14.39 -0.02 -5.75
C LEU A 192 -13.98 -1.30 -6.47
N TYR A 193 -13.28 -1.17 -7.61
CA TYR A 193 -12.71 -2.32 -8.30
C TYR A 193 -11.73 -3.08 -7.39
N TYR A 194 -10.75 -2.37 -6.82
CA TYR A 194 -9.68 -3.01 -6.06
C TYR A 194 -10.19 -3.73 -4.81
N TRP A 195 -11.02 -3.07 -4.00
CA TRP A 195 -11.48 -3.62 -2.72
C TRP A 195 -12.71 -4.51 -2.83
N GLY A 196 -13.55 -4.33 -3.84
CA GLY A 196 -14.80 -5.07 -3.99
C GLY A 196 -14.80 -6.15 -5.06
N PHE A 197 -14.04 -5.98 -6.13
CA PHE A 197 -14.12 -6.83 -7.33
C PHE A 197 -12.78 -7.44 -7.77
N ASN A 198 -11.70 -7.15 -7.09
CA ASN A 198 -10.42 -7.81 -7.32
C ASN A 198 -10.40 -9.14 -6.55
N GLN A 199 -10.33 -10.26 -7.29
CA GLN A 199 -10.34 -11.60 -6.70
C GLN A 199 -9.24 -11.81 -5.68
N TYR A 200 -8.06 -11.31 -5.93
CA TYR A 200 -6.90 -11.41 -5.03
C TYR A 200 -7.19 -10.81 -3.64
N ILE A 201 -7.98 -9.75 -3.57
CA ILE A 201 -8.31 -9.06 -2.31
C ILE A 201 -9.55 -9.68 -1.66
N ILE A 202 -10.67 -9.76 -2.41
CA ILE A 202 -11.97 -10.12 -1.85
C ILE A 202 -12.06 -11.59 -1.39
N GLN A 203 -11.24 -12.49 -1.94
CA GLN A 203 -11.28 -13.92 -1.60
C GLN A 203 -11.05 -14.18 -0.11
N ARG A 204 -10.21 -13.40 0.58
CA ARG A 204 -9.97 -13.55 2.02
C ARG A 204 -11.22 -13.22 2.83
N THR A 205 -11.96 -12.24 2.38
CA THR A 205 -13.21 -11.79 3.00
C THR A 205 -14.32 -12.82 2.77
N LEU A 206 -14.40 -13.38 1.55
CA LEU A 206 -15.40 -14.42 1.21
C LEU A 206 -15.11 -15.78 1.90
N ALA A 207 -13.87 -16.02 2.31
CA ALA A 207 -13.48 -17.24 3.03
C ALA A 207 -13.79 -17.20 4.55
N ALA A 208 -14.32 -16.11 5.07
CA ALA A 208 -14.66 -15.99 6.49
C ALA A 208 -15.85 -16.90 6.88
N LYS A 209 -15.91 -17.32 8.17
CA LYS A 209 -16.92 -18.25 8.68
C LYS A 209 -18.36 -17.72 8.59
N SER A 210 -18.56 -16.42 8.57
CA SER A 210 -19.87 -15.79 8.50
C SER A 210 -19.77 -14.36 7.96
N LEU A 211 -20.89 -13.83 7.45
CA LEU A 211 -21.00 -12.44 7.03
C LEU A 211 -20.56 -11.47 8.13
N ARG A 212 -20.95 -11.72 9.38
CA ARG A 212 -20.60 -10.87 10.51
C ARG A 212 -19.10 -10.82 10.76
N GLU A 213 -18.41 -11.95 10.70
CA GLU A 213 -16.95 -12.00 10.86
C GLU A 213 -16.22 -11.32 9.70
N SER A 214 -16.72 -11.52 8.50
CA SER A 214 -16.24 -10.85 7.29
C SER A 214 -16.36 -9.33 7.41
N GLN A 215 -17.51 -8.82 7.85
CA GLN A 215 -17.75 -7.38 8.05
C GLN A 215 -16.86 -6.79 9.15
N LYS A 216 -16.65 -7.50 10.26
CA LYS A 216 -15.69 -7.07 11.30
C LYS A 216 -14.27 -6.95 10.75
N GLY A 217 -13.83 -7.94 9.96
CA GLY A 217 -12.52 -7.91 9.31
C GLY A 217 -12.36 -6.69 8.38
N ILE A 218 -13.38 -6.40 7.57
CA ILE A 218 -13.40 -5.21 6.71
C ILE A 218 -13.36 -3.91 7.52
N LEU A 219 -14.11 -3.81 8.60
CA LEU A 219 -14.09 -2.60 9.46
C LEU A 219 -12.73 -2.41 10.13
N LEU A 220 -12.11 -3.50 10.60
CA LEU A 220 -10.75 -3.45 11.13
C LEU A 220 -9.75 -2.98 10.06
N ALA A 221 -9.84 -3.53 8.87
CA ALA A 221 -8.98 -3.13 7.75
C ALA A 221 -9.17 -1.65 7.37
N ALA A 222 -10.42 -1.18 7.36
CA ALA A 222 -10.73 0.24 7.13
C ALA A 222 -10.12 1.14 8.22
N GLY A 223 -10.23 0.73 9.49
CA GLY A 223 -9.61 1.46 10.62
C GLY A 223 -8.08 1.53 10.51
N ILE A 224 -7.42 0.44 10.18
CA ILE A 224 -5.97 0.40 9.97
C ILE A 224 -5.56 1.33 8.81
N LYS A 225 -6.33 1.37 7.73
CA LYS A 225 -6.07 2.25 6.58
C LYS A 225 -6.11 3.75 6.91
N LEU A 226 -6.84 4.16 7.93
CA LEU A 226 -6.82 5.55 8.37
C LEU A 226 -5.49 5.93 9.02
N ILE A 227 -4.81 4.97 9.65
CA ILE A 227 -3.54 5.19 10.36
C ILE A 227 -2.33 4.97 9.43
N LEU A 228 -2.47 4.13 8.40
CA LEU A 228 -1.38 3.77 7.49
C LEU A 228 -0.61 4.96 6.90
N PRO A 229 -1.24 6.08 6.48
CA PRO A 229 -0.49 7.22 5.97
C PRO A 229 0.53 7.80 6.96
N ILE A 230 0.24 7.77 8.26
CA ILE A 230 1.18 8.23 9.29
C ILE A 230 2.44 7.34 9.29
N ILE A 231 2.25 6.04 9.11
CA ILE A 231 3.33 5.05 9.16
C ILE A 231 4.16 5.06 7.87
N VAL A 232 3.54 5.41 6.74
CA VAL A 232 4.12 5.20 5.41
C VAL A 232 4.47 6.50 4.71
N VAL A 233 3.63 7.52 4.82
CA VAL A 233 3.81 8.79 4.08
C VAL A 233 4.72 9.75 4.84
N ILE A 234 4.55 9.85 6.17
CA ILE A 234 5.34 10.78 6.98
C ILE A 234 6.86 10.51 6.88
N PRO A 235 7.36 9.25 6.91
CA PRO A 235 8.79 9.00 6.67
C PRO A 235 9.29 9.51 5.32
N GLY A 236 8.44 9.44 4.28
CA GLY A 236 8.76 10.00 2.96
C GLY A 236 8.90 11.51 2.98
N ILE A 237 7.99 12.21 3.66
CA ILE A 237 8.08 13.68 3.84
C ILE A 237 9.31 14.04 4.70
N ALA A 238 9.57 13.30 5.76
CA ALA A 238 10.78 13.49 6.58
C ALA A 238 12.06 13.32 5.76
N ALA A 239 12.13 12.30 4.90
CA ALA A 239 13.26 12.12 3.99
C ALA A 239 13.44 13.29 3.03
N TYR A 240 12.35 13.89 2.54
CA TYR A 240 12.39 15.10 1.73
C TYR A 240 13.04 16.27 2.48
N VAL A 241 12.65 16.50 3.72
CA VAL A 241 13.25 17.56 4.56
C VAL A 241 14.71 17.25 4.84
N MET A 242 15.07 16.01 5.17
CA MET A 242 16.47 15.61 5.44
C MET A 242 17.42 15.89 4.26
N ILE A 243 16.95 15.63 3.04
CA ILE A 243 17.77 15.85 1.83
C ILE A 243 17.93 17.36 1.54
N ASN A 244 16.92 18.16 1.84
CA ASN A 244 16.92 19.59 1.56
C ASN A 244 17.59 20.44 2.67
N ASP A 245 17.86 19.86 3.84
CA ASP A 245 18.60 20.51 4.93
C ASP A 245 20.07 20.08 4.93
N PRO A 246 21.02 20.96 4.54
CA PRO A 246 22.44 20.62 4.49
C PRO A 246 23.03 20.20 5.85
N ALA A 247 22.49 20.70 6.97
CA ALA A 247 22.96 20.38 8.29
C ALA A 247 22.57 18.96 8.69
N ILE A 248 21.34 18.54 8.39
CA ILE A 248 20.88 17.18 8.59
C ILE A 248 21.63 16.24 7.64
N LEU A 249 21.73 16.61 6.36
CA LEU A 249 22.41 15.82 5.35
C LEU A 249 23.87 15.54 5.74
N ALA A 250 24.60 16.52 6.24
CA ALA A 250 25.97 16.36 6.73
C ALA A 250 26.07 15.43 7.96
N SER A 251 25.01 15.32 8.75
CA SER A 251 24.95 14.44 9.93
C SER A 251 24.70 12.97 9.60
N LEU A 252 24.20 12.66 8.40
CA LEU A 252 23.77 11.32 7.97
C LEU A 252 24.94 10.54 7.42
N GLY A 253 26.11 10.60 7.66
CA GLY A 253 27.24 9.79 7.20
C GLY A 253 27.27 9.45 5.69
N ASP A 254 28.44 9.17 5.16
CA ASP A 254 28.67 8.98 3.72
C ASP A 254 27.79 7.91 3.06
N ALA A 255 27.59 6.78 3.74
CA ALA A 255 26.78 5.68 3.21
C ALA A 255 25.28 6.02 3.03
N ALA A 256 24.76 6.93 3.85
CA ALA A 256 23.38 7.41 3.70
C ALA A 256 23.29 8.43 2.55
N GLN A 257 24.32 9.26 2.38
CA GLN A 257 24.37 10.26 1.32
C GLN A 257 24.51 9.60 -0.08
N GLU A 258 25.31 8.54 -0.20
CA GLU A 258 25.54 7.80 -1.45
C GLU A 258 24.27 7.09 -1.97
N ASN A 259 23.39 6.67 -1.06
CA ASN A 259 22.17 5.92 -1.39
C ASN A 259 20.92 6.82 -1.50
N MET A 260 21.07 8.13 -1.49
CA MET A 260 19.91 9.04 -1.62
C MET A 260 19.39 9.09 -3.05
N PRO A 261 18.06 9.16 -3.24
CA PRO A 261 17.47 9.34 -4.56
C PRO A 261 17.88 10.70 -5.12
N SER A 262 18.35 10.72 -6.39
CA SER A 262 18.55 11.95 -7.13
C SER A 262 17.24 12.73 -7.23
N MET A 263 17.30 14.04 -7.07
CA MET A 263 16.13 14.95 -7.20
C MET A 263 15.73 15.23 -8.67
N GLU A 264 16.20 14.38 -9.63
CA GLU A 264 15.84 14.46 -11.04
C GLU A 264 14.51 13.76 -11.37
#